data_e4969407ab7525241fb285731d2fad42
#
_entry.id   e4969407ab7525241fb285731d2fad42
#
_cell.length_a   1.000
_cell.length_b   1.000
_cell.length_c   1.000
_cell.angle_alpha   90.00
_cell.angle_beta   90.00
_cell.angle_gamma   90.00
#
_symmetry.space_group_name_H-M   'P 1'
#
loop_
_entity.id
_entity.type
_entity.pdbx_description
1 polymer ?
#
loop_
_entity_poly.entity_id
_entity_poly.type
_entity_poly.pdbx_seq_one_letter_code
_entity_poly.pdbx_strand_id
1 'polypeptide(L)'
;MPPRKGWAAVYCRLSKEDEEKTARESESIRNQRALLLAWAAEHGYRIYRVYTDEDYSGIDRARPGFNAMLADARAGKFEVILAKTQSRFTRDMELVEKYLHGLFPEWGVRFIAVLDHVDTCDPAGKKARQINGLINEWYLEDLSGNVRAVLDHKRRSGSYIASFALYGYRKDPQDHSRLLPDEPAAQVVRQIFALYLQGNGAGRIAQTLNAQGVPPPSVYRAVSAGQ
;
A
#
# COMPACT_ATOMS: atom_id res chain seq x y z
N MET A 1 33.53 -8.20 10.02
CA MET A 1 34.41 -7.66 8.98
C MET A 1 34.12 -6.18 8.94
N PRO A 2 35.11 -5.25 8.95
CA PRO A 2 34.82 -3.82 8.86
C PRO A 2 34.13 -3.50 7.53
N PRO A 3 33.20 -2.52 7.51
CA PRO A 3 32.47 -2.15 6.30
C PRO A 3 33.45 -1.71 5.20
N ARG A 4 33.13 -2.04 3.95
CA ARG A 4 33.97 -1.65 2.81
C ARG A 4 33.85 -0.14 2.60
N LYS A 5 34.92 0.61 2.88
CA LYS A 5 34.96 2.07 2.71
C LYS A 5 34.61 2.47 1.28
N GLY A 6 33.66 3.43 1.14
CA GLY A 6 33.23 3.95 -0.15
C GLY A 6 32.18 3.09 -0.87
N TRP A 7 31.65 2.05 -0.26
CA TRP A 7 30.59 1.23 -0.86
C TRP A 7 29.20 1.63 -0.33
N ALA A 8 28.25 1.82 -1.24
CA ALA A 8 26.88 2.15 -0.93
C ALA A 8 25.88 1.12 -1.49
N ALA A 9 24.83 0.86 -0.74
CA ALA A 9 23.63 0.18 -1.19
C ALA A 9 22.58 1.23 -1.58
N VAL A 10 21.85 0.99 -2.66
CA VAL A 10 20.71 1.82 -3.08
C VAL A 10 19.43 1.06 -2.78
N TYR A 11 18.48 1.74 -2.14
CA TYR A 11 17.16 1.18 -1.87
C TYR A 11 16.06 2.01 -2.53
N CYS A 12 15.25 1.34 -3.35
CA CYS A 12 14.11 1.94 -4.06
C CYS A 12 12.83 1.19 -3.70
N ARG A 13 11.72 1.92 -3.48
CA ARG A 13 10.42 1.33 -3.18
C ARG A 13 9.28 2.11 -3.85
N LEU A 14 8.35 1.39 -4.44
CA LEU A 14 7.05 1.95 -4.84
C LEU A 14 6.13 2.11 -3.63
N SER A 15 5.15 3.00 -3.76
CA SER A 15 4.05 3.13 -2.81
C SER A 15 2.80 2.53 -3.45
N LYS A 16 1.98 1.80 -2.68
CA LYS A 16 0.67 1.30 -3.14
C LYS A 16 -0.29 2.43 -3.56
N GLU A 17 -0.04 3.64 -3.10
CA GLU A 17 -0.81 4.83 -3.50
C GLU A 17 -0.55 5.27 -4.96
N ASP A 18 0.53 4.77 -5.58
CA ASP A 18 0.89 5.00 -6.99
C ASP A 18 0.27 3.95 -7.93
N GLU A 19 -0.53 2.97 -7.43
CA GLU A 19 -1.02 1.77 -8.16
C GLU A 19 -2.02 2.03 -9.29
N GLU A 20 -2.58 3.23 -9.43
CA GLU A 20 -3.50 3.52 -10.57
C GLU A 20 -2.83 3.62 -11.95
N LYS A 21 -1.51 3.34 -12.07
CA LYS A 21 -0.75 3.58 -13.31
C LYS A 21 0.34 2.54 -13.56
N THR A 22 -0.03 1.33 -13.95
CA THR A 22 0.87 0.19 -14.23
C THR A 22 2.09 0.49 -15.14
N ALA A 23 1.97 1.44 -16.07
CA ALA A 23 3.10 1.88 -16.93
C ALA A 23 4.00 2.93 -16.26
N ARG A 24 3.48 3.69 -15.26
CA ARG A 24 4.25 4.72 -14.53
C ARG A 24 5.03 4.17 -13.34
N GLU A 25 4.74 2.96 -12.88
CA GLU A 25 5.38 2.32 -11.73
C GLU A 25 6.84 1.95 -12.01
N SER A 26 7.09 1.30 -13.15
CA SER A 26 8.46 1.00 -13.58
C SER A 26 9.28 2.28 -13.82
N GLU A 27 8.63 3.37 -14.22
CA GLU A 27 9.25 4.68 -14.40
C GLU A 27 9.61 5.33 -13.06
N SER A 28 8.77 5.22 -12.03
CA SER A 28 9.05 5.75 -10.68
C SER A 28 10.27 5.09 -10.03
N ILE A 29 10.43 3.77 -10.10
CA ILE A 29 11.63 3.07 -9.60
C ILE A 29 12.85 3.42 -10.43
N ARG A 30 12.73 3.48 -11.78
CA ARG A 30 13.83 3.91 -12.66
C ARG A 30 14.31 5.31 -12.31
N ASN A 31 13.39 6.24 -12.09
CA ASN A 31 13.72 7.63 -11.71
C ASN A 31 14.38 7.70 -10.32
N GLN A 32 13.87 6.94 -9.33
CA GLN A 32 14.52 6.84 -8.02
C GLN A 32 15.95 6.30 -8.15
N ARG A 33 16.11 5.21 -8.89
CA ARG A 33 17.40 4.57 -9.13
C ARG A 33 18.36 5.52 -9.84
N ALA A 34 17.93 6.18 -10.92
CA ALA A 34 18.78 7.12 -11.67
C ALA A 34 19.27 8.28 -10.78
N LEU A 35 18.37 8.88 -10.00
CA LEU A 35 18.69 9.94 -9.04
C LEU A 35 19.75 9.48 -8.03
N LEU A 36 19.55 8.31 -7.41
CA LEU A 36 20.43 7.81 -6.37
C LEU A 36 21.80 7.38 -6.91
N LEU A 37 21.85 6.81 -8.11
CA LEU A 37 23.12 6.46 -8.78
C LEU A 37 23.91 7.70 -9.19
N ALA A 38 23.24 8.73 -9.71
CA ALA A 38 23.87 10.01 -10.05
C ALA A 38 24.44 10.67 -8.79
N TRP A 39 23.66 10.74 -7.71
CA TRP A 39 24.10 11.29 -6.44
C TRP A 39 25.30 10.51 -5.86
N ALA A 40 25.27 9.19 -5.92
CA ALA A 40 26.37 8.35 -5.44
C ALA A 40 27.66 8.59 -6.24
N ALA A 41 27.56 8.73 -7.56
CA ALA A 41 28.71 9.02 -8.42
C ALA A 41 29.32 10.40 -8.13
N GLU A 42 28.48 11.43 -7.93
CA GLU A 42 28.89 12.78 -7.58
C GLU A 42 29.64 12.82 -6.23
N HIS A 43 29.22 11.97 -5.27
CA HIS A 43 29.81 11.90 -3.93
C HIS A 43 30.90 10.82 -3.78
N GLY A 44 31.33 10.20 -4.89
CA GLY A 44 32.43 9.25 -4.92
C GLY A 44 32.12 7.87 -4.32
N TYR A 45 30.84 7.50 -4.18
CA TYR A 45 30.44 6.18 -3.67
C TYR A 45 30.42 5.13 -4.81
N ARG A 46 30.94 3.92 -4.50
CA ARG A 46 30.79 2.74 -5.35
C ARG A 46 29.50 2.00 -4.97
N ILE A 47 28.73 1.59 -5.93
CA ILE A 47 27.48 0.87 -5.66
C ILE A 47 27.77 -0.63 -5.46
N TYR A 48 27.44 -1.13 -4.28
CA TYR A 48 27.47 -2.56 -3.99
C TYR A 48 26.30 -3.29 -4.68
N ARG A 49 25.08 -2.80 -4.43
CA ARG A 49 23.84 -3.37 -5.00
C ARG A 49 22.69 -2.39 -4.92
N VAL A 50 21.74 -2.53 -5.87
CA VAL A 50 20.43 -1.87 -5.82
C VAL A 50 19.40 -2.89 -5.34
N TYR A 51 18.65 -2.53 -4.31
CA TYR A 51 17.55 -3.32 -3.75
C TYR A 51 16.24 -2.63 -4.09
N THR A 52 15.24 -3.40 -4.51
CA THR A 52 13.93 -2.87 -4.91
C THR A 52 12.80 -3.68 -4.29
N ASP A 53 11.74 -2.99 -3.86
CA ASP A 53 10.47 -3.57 -3.44
C ASP A 53 9.34 -2.85 -4.18
N GLU A 54 8.66 -3.55 -5.10
CA GLU A 54 7.69 -2.94 -6.01
C GLU A 54 6.27 -2.91 -5.44
N ASP A 55 5.83 -3.94 -4.71
CA ASP A 55 4.44 -4.12 -4.26
C ASP A 55 4.25 -3.98 -2.73
N TYR A 56 5.17 -3.31 -2.04
CA TYR A 56 5.17 -3.26 -0.59
C TYR A 56 5.00 -1.86 -0.03
N SER A 57 4.11 -1.69 0.97
CA SER A 57 3.97 -0.43 1.70
C SER A 57 5.17 -0.17 2.62
N GLY A 58 5.36 1.09 3.05
CA GLY A 58 6.42 1.44 4.01
C GLY A 58 6.24 0.82 5.40
N ILE A 59 5.04 0.29 5.70
CA ILE A 59 4.67 -0.35 6.97
C ILE A 59 4.80 -1.88 6.86
N ASP A 60 4.84 -2.43 5.63
CA ASP A 60 4.91 -3.86 5.41
C ASP A 60 6.28 -4.41 5.83
N ARG A 61 6.29 -5.44 6.68
CA ARG A 61 7.50 -6.09 7.20
C ARG A 61 8.01 -7.21 6.28
N ALA A 62 7.21 -7.66 5.32
CA ALA A 62 7.54 -8.77 4.41
C ALA A 62 8.26 -8.31 3.11
N ARG A 63 9.03 -7.22 3.14
CA ARG A 63 9.77 -6.66 2.01
C ARG A 63 11.06 -7.43 1.70
N PRO A 64 11.12 -8.25 0.65
CA PRO A 64 12.28 -9.11 0.38
C PRO A 64 13.56 -8.32 0.06
N GLY A 65 13.45 -7.23 -0.73
CA GLY A 65 14.57 -6.35 -1.04
C GLY A 65 15.12 -5.64 0.19
N PHE A 66 14.25 -5.14 1.04
CA PHE A 66 14.61 -4.53 2.32
C PHE A 66 15.32 -5.52 3.25
N ASN A 67 14.77 -6.71 3.41
CA ASN A 67 15.35 -7.74 4.27
C ASN A 67 16.73 -8.22 3.76
N ALA A 68 16.88 -8.38 2.44
CA ALA A 68 18.17 -8.71 1.83
C ALA A 68 19.20 -7.59 2.05
N MET A 69 18.81 -6.33 1.92
CA MET A 69 19.66 -5.18 2.21
C MET A 69 20.12 -5.17 3.67
N LEU A 70 19.20 -5.43 4.61
CA LEU A 70 19.55 -5.49 6.05
C LEU A 70 20.51 -6.64 6.36
N ALA A 71 20.33 -7.81 5.74
CA ALA A 71 21.24 -8.94 5.90
C ALA A 71 22.65 -8.60 5.39
N ASP A 72 22.76 -7.96 4.23
CA ASP A 72 24.03 -7.53 3.67
C ASP A 72 24.67 -6.37 4.47
N ALA A 73 23.88 -5.45 5.02
CA ALA A 73 24.33 -4.41 5.94
C ALA A 73 24.96 -4.99 7.19
N ARG A 74 24.26 -5.93 7.84
CA ARG A 74 24.75 -6.65 9.02
C ARG A 74 26.04 -7.44 8.73
N ALA A 75 26.18 -7.96 7.51
CA ALA A 75 27.38 -8.65 7.07
C ALA A 75 28.53 -7.71 6.67
N GLY A 76 28.39 -6.39 6.79
CA GLY A 76 29.42 -5.40 6.47
C GLY A 76 29.77 -5.31 4.98
N LYS A 77 28.82 -5.56 4.09
CA LYS A 77 29.05 -5.52 2.63
C LYS A 77 29.23 -4.10 2.09
N PHE A 78 28.66 -3.12 2.76
CA PHE A 78 28.70 -1.69 2.44
C PHE A 78 28.63 -0.86 3.73
N GLU A 79 28.94 0.42 3.64
CA GLU A 79 28.92 1.36 4.78
C GLU A 79 27.81 2.42 4.66
N VAL A 80 27.17 2.55 3.50
CA VAL A 80 26.15 3.55 3.26
C VAL A 80 24.91 2.93 2.64
N ILE A 81 23.73 3.34 3.12
CA ILE A 81 22.44 3.08 2.48
C ILE A 81 21.91 4.41 1.94
N LEU A 82 21.59 4.44 0.64
CA LEU A 82 20.99 5.57 -0.04
C LEU A 82 19.51 5.29 -0.34
N ALA A 83 18.65 6.21 0.06
CA ALA A 83 17.23 6.22 -0.29
C ALA A 83 16.82 7.60 -0.82
N LYS A 84 15.78 7.68 -1.63
CA LYS A 84 15.27 8.95 -2.13
C LYS A 84 14.77 9.84 -0.99
N THR A 85 13.93 9.26 -0.11
CA THR A 85 13.39 9.89 1.10
C THR A 85 13.38 8.87 2.25
N GLN A 86 13.30 9.34 3.50
CA GLN A 86 13.16 8.47 4.66
C GLN A 86 11.88 7.62 4.57
N SER A 87 10.78 8.17 4.05
CA SER A 87 9.52 7.46 3.86
C SER A 87 9.60 6.32 2.84
N ARG A 88 10.55 6.35 1.89
CA ARG A 88 10.83 5.21 0.99
C ARG A 88 11.56 4.09 1.71
N PHE A 89 12.40 4.42 2.68
CA PHE A 89 13.01 3.43 3.55
C PHE A 89 11.97 2.82 4.49
N THR A 90 11.35 3.63 5.34
CA THR A 90 10.22 3.21 6.18
C THR A 90 9.38 4.42 6.62
N ARG A 91 8.08 4.18 6.85
CA ARG A 91 7.15 5.12 7.50
C ARG A 91 6.89 4.72 8.96
N ASP A 92 7.35 3.55 9.38
CA ASP A 92 7.18 2.99 10.71
C ASP A 92 8.26 3.54 11.65
N MET A 93 7.84 4.28 12.69
CA MET A 93 8.73 4.89 13.68
C MET A 93 9.51 3.83 14.47
N GLU A 94 8.90 2.67 14.76
CA GLU A 94 9.61 1.57 15.42
C GLU A 94 10.82 1.12 14.60
N LEU A 95 10.66 1.01 13.27
CA LEU A 95 11.76 0.64 12.37
C LEU A 95 12.79 1.78 12.21
N VAL A 96 12.37 3.05 12.25
CA VAL A 96 13.29 4.19 12.26
C VAL A 96 14.18 4.14 13.49
N GLU A 97 13.60 4.04 14.68
CA GLU A 97 14.36 3.96 15.93
C GLU A 97 15.25 2.72 15.96
N LYS A 98 14.72 1.57 15.59
CA LYS A 98 15.46 0.29 15.59
C LYS A 98 16.66 0.30 14.66
N TYR A 99 16.51 0.79 13.42
CA TYR A 99 17.58 0.70 12.43
C TYR A 99 18.42 1.97 12.36
N LEU A 100 17.82 3.15 12.19
CA LEU A 100 18.59 4.37 11.98
C LEU A 100 19.30 4.85 13.25
N HIS A 101 18.67 4.67 14.41
CA HIS A 101 19.24 5.10 15.69
C HIS A 101 19.88 3.97 16.51
N GLY A 102 19.51 2.72 16.25
CA GLY A 102 20.04 1.55 16.93
C GLY A 102 21.07 0.78 16.08
N LEU A 103 20.60 -0.14 15.25
CA LEU A 103 21.43 -1.16 14.60
C LEU A 103 22.41 -0.61 13.55
N PHE A 104 22.05 0.42 12.77
CA PHE A 104 22.97 0.96 11.74
C PHE A 104 24.24 1.57 12.35
N PRO A 105 24.18 2.37 13.43
CA PRO A 105 25.38 2.79 14.14
C PRO A 105 26.23 1.62 14.64
N GLU A 106 25.61 0.56 15.19
CA GLU A 106 26.33 -0.65 15.66
C GLU A 106 27.01 -1.38 14.51
N TRP A 107 26.38 -1.45 13.33
CA TRP A 107 26.94 -2.09 12.14
C TRP A 107 27.94 -1.21 11.37
N GLY A 108 28.12 0.05 11.80
CA GLY A 108 28.94 1.03 11.08
C GLY A 108 28.32 1.45 9.74
N VAL A 109 26.98 1.43 9.64
CA VAL A 109 26.25 1.80 8.44
C VAL A 109 25.65 3.20 8.59
N ARG A 110 25.92 4.05 7.61
CA ARG A 110 25.34 5.40 7.47
C ARG A 110 24.11 5.34 6.57
N PHE A 111 23.02 5.96 6.97
CA PHE A 111 21.83 6.11 6.13
C PHE A 111 21.72 7.55 5.64
N ILE A 112 21.44 7.71 4.33
CA ILE A 112 21.26 9.00 3.69
C ILE A 112 19.96 8.98 2.88
N ALA A 113 19.03 9.91 3.19
CA ALA A 113 17.86 10.21 2.38
C ALA A 113 18.10 11.51 1.61
N VAL A 114 18.32 11.37 0.30
CA VAL A 114 18.89 12.44 -0.55
C VAL A 114 18.00 13.66 -0.62
N LEU A 115 16.68 13.49 -0.84
CA LEU A 115 15.74 14.62 -0.96
C LEU A 115 15.31 15.22 0.38
N ASP A 116 15.34 14.41 1.45
CA ASP A 116 15.01 14.90 2.79
C ASP A 116 16.21 15.57 3.48
N HIS A 117 17.39 15.55 2.83
CA HIS A 117 18.64 15.98 3.43
C HIS A 117 18.93 15.33 4.79
N VAL A 118 18.50 14.07 4.94
CA VAL A 118 18.70 13.27 6.16
C VAL A 118 19.99 12.50 6.04
N ASP A 119 20.86 12.62 7.05
CA ASP A 119 22.12 11.92 7.17
C ASP A 119 22.32 11.47 8.62
N THR A 120 22.53 10.16 8.83
CA THR A 120 22.72 9.64 10.18
C THR A 120 24.09 9.96 10.79
N CYS A 121 25.06 10.37 9.98
CA CYS A 121 26.34 10.89 10.48
C CYS A 121 26.26 12.34 10.96
N ASP A 122 25.19 13.08 10.63
CA ASP A 122 24.98 14.42 11.17
C ASP A 122 24.27 14.34 12.53
N PRO A 123 24.96 14.68 13.65
CA PRO A 123 24.35 14.67 14.98
C PRO A 123 23.19 15.68 15.12
N ALA A 124 23.26 16.82 14.41
CA ALA A 124 22.20 17.83 14.43
C ALA A 124 20.93 17.34 13.73
N GLY A 125 21.07 16.43 12.75
CA GLY A 125 19.95 15.85 12.00
C GLY A 125 19.09 14.85 12.79
N LYS A 126 19.49 14.39 13.98
CA LYS A 126 18.70 13.41 14.75
C LYS A 126 17.29 13.89 15.07
N LYS A 127 17.15 15.11 15.56
CA LYS A 127 15.85 15.73 15.86
C LYS A 127 15.02 15.92 14.60
N ALA A 128 15.62 16.34 13.49
CA ALA A 128 14.94 16.49 12.21
C ALA A 128 14.42 15.15 11.69
N ARG A 129 15.18 14.07 11.82
CA ARG A 129 14.74 12.68 11.44
C ARG A 129 13.56 12.21 12.27
N GLN A 130 13.55 12.48 13.57
CA GLN A 130 12.43 12.13 14.46
C GLN A 130 11.19 12.95 14.10
N ILE A 131 11.34 14.25 13.84
CA ILE A 131 10.23 15.12 13.41
C ILE A 131 9.67 14.65 12.06
N ASN A 132 10.52 14.34 11.08
CA ASN A 132 10.05 13.81 9.78
C ASN A 132 9.30 12.48 9.93
N GLY A 133 9.74 11.61 10.83
CA GLY A 133 9.01 10.39 11.17
C GLY A 133 7.61 10.66 11.73
N LEU A 134 7.50 11.57 12.71
CA LEU A 134 6.22 11.99 13.30
C LEU A 134 5.30 12.65 12.27
N ILE A 135 5.83 13.53 11.41
CA ILE A 135 5.04 14.16 10.34
C ILE A 135 4.46 13.11 9.38
N ASN A 136 5.25 12.10 9.01
CA ASN A 136 4.77 11.02 8.14
C ASN A 136 3.67 10.18 8.81
N GLU A 137 3.75 9.94 10.12
CA GLU A 137 2.73 9.23 10.89
C GLU A 137 1.44 10.04 10.99
N TRP A 138 1.54 11.31 11.38
CA TRP A 138 0.39 12.23 11.43
C TRP A 138 -0.30 12.39 10.07
N TYR A 139 0.48 12.47 8.99
CA TYR A 139 -0.10 12.55 7.65
C TYR A 139 -0.97 11.32 7.31
N LEU A 140 -0.55 10.12 7.72
CA LEU A 140 -1.34 8.89 7.53
C LEU A 140 -2.60 8.87 8.38
N GLU A 141 -2.53 9.35 9.63
CA GLU A 141 -3.69 9.47 10.53
C GLU A 141 -4.69 10.49 9.98
N ASP A 142 -4.24 11.68 9.58
CA ASP A 142 -5.06 12.73 8.99
C ASP A 142 -5.71 12.27 7.69
N LEU A 143 -4.97 11.60 6.82
CA LEU A 143 -5.51 11.02 5.58
C LEU A 143 -6.62 10.01 5.88
N SER A 144 -6.40 9.10 6.83
CA SER A 144 -7.41 8.12 7.25
C SER A 144 -8.65 8.82 7.84
N GLY A 145 -8.45 9.84 8.67
CA GLY A 145 -9.52 10.67 9.22
C GLY A 145 -10.35 11.36 8.14
N ASN A 146 -9.68 12.01 7.20
CA ASN A 146 -10.32 12.70 6.09
C ASN A 146 -11.11 11.75 5.18
N VAL A 147 -10.54 10.59 4.82
CA VAL A 147 -11.26 9.57 4.04
C VAL A 147 -12.50 9.08 4.76
N ARG A 148 -12.42 8.78 6.07
CA ARG A 148 -13.58 8.37 6.86
C ARG A 148 -14.65 9.45 6.90
N ALA A 149 -14.28 10.71 7.13
CA ALA A 149 -15.20 11.85 7.16
C ALA A 149 -15.94 12.02 5.84
N VAL A 150 -15.22 11.92 4.70
CA VAL A 150 -15.83 11.98 3.36
C VAL A 150 -16.77 10.80 3.12
N LEU A 151 -16.40 9.59 3.49
CA LEU A 151 -17.26 8.41 3.34
C LEU A 151 -18.50 8.51 4.22
N ASP A 152 -18.36 8.99 5.45
CA ASP A 152 -19.49 9.19 6.36
C ASP A 152 -20.44 10.31 5.89
N HIS A 153 -19.90 11.39 5.34
CA HIS A 153 -20.71 12.42 4.69
C HIS A 153 -21.50 11.84 3.52
N LYS A 154 -20.86 11.08 2.63
CA LYS A 154 -21.52 10.41 1.51
C LYS A 154 -22.61 9.44 1.97
N ARG A 155 -22.37 8.64 3.02
CA ARG A 155 -23.39 7.76 3.62
C ARG A 155 -24.60 8.55 4.12
N ARG A 156 -24.36 9.63 4.88
CA ARG A 156 -25.43 10.48 5.43
C ARG A 156 -26.23 11.21 4.33
N SER A 157 -25.59 11.53 3.21
CA SER A 157 -26.27 12.11 2.04
C SER A 157 -27.02 11.07 1.18
N GLY A 158 -27.04 9.79 1.61
CA GLY A 158 -27.73 8.72 0.87
C GLY A 158 -26.95 8.17 -0.32
N SER A 159 -25.68 8.55 -0.49
CA SER A 159 -24.84 8.03 -1.57
C SER A 159 -24.38 6.61 -1.29
N TYR A 160 -24.45 5.76 -2.28
CA TYR A 160 -23.92 4.41 -2.21
C TYR A 160 -22.38 4.44 -2.39
N ILE A 161 -21.65 3.93 -1.42
CA ILE A 161 -20.18 4.05 -1.37
C ILE A 161 -19.42 2.75 -1.60
N ALA A 162 -20.11 1.59 -1.65
CA ALA A 162 -19.42 0.32 -1.83
C ALA A 162 -18.94 0.15 -3.29
N SER A 163 -17.83 -0.61 -3.45
CA SER A 163 -17.22 -0.85 -4.75
C SER A 163 -18.15 -1.61 -5.71
N PHE A 164 -18.97 -2.54 -5.19
CA PHE A 164 -19.90 -3.36 -5.97
C PHE A 164 -21.33 -3.16 -5.50
N ALA A 165 -22.28 -3.21 -6.43
CA ALA A 165 -23.71 -3.21 -6.08
C ALA A 165 -24.08 -4.50 -5.34
N LEU A 166 -25.06 -4.41 -4.42
CA LEU A 166 -25.67 -5.57 -3.78
C LEU A 166 -26.47 -6.38 -4.82
N TYR A 167 -26.60 -7.70 -4.60
CA TYR A 167 -27.42 -8.55 -5.45
C TYR A 167 -28.87 -8.06 -5.46
N GLY A 168 -29.47 -7.96 -6.63
CA GLY A 168 -30.77 -7.31 -6.86
C GLY A 168 -30.67 -5.84 -7.26
N TYR A 169 -29.48 -5.27 -7.27
CA TYR A 169 -29.23 -3.89 -7.70
C TYR A 169 -28.05 -3.82 -8.66
N ARG A 170 -28.02 -2.77 -9.46
CA ARG A 170 -26.88 -2.34 -10.29
C ARG A 170 -26.57 -0.88 -10.02
N LYS A 171 -25.32 -0.45 -10.24
CA LYS A 171 -24.99 0.97 -10.19
C LYS A 171 -25.60 1.70 -11.38
N ASP A 172 -26.04 2.92 -11.15
CA ASP A 172 -26.48 3.80 -12.22
C ASP A 172 -25.26 4.15 -13.11
N PRO A 173 -25.32 3.91 -14.44
CA PRO A 173 -24.22 4.26 -15.35
C PRO A 173 -23.86 5.75 -15.37
N GLN A 174 -24.83 6.63 -15.04
CA GLN A 174 -24.63 8.08 -15.02
C GLN A 174 -24.17 8.59 -13.65
N ASP A 175 -24.54 7.90 -12.57
CA ASP A 175 -24.16 8.26 -11.19
C ASP A 175 -23.90 7.00 -10.37
N HIS A 176 -22.65 6.61 -10.27
CA HIS A 176 -22.21 5.41 -9.54
C HIS A 176 -22.50 5.47 -8.03
N SER A 177 -22.90 6.61 -7.50
CA SER A 177 -23.37 6.76 -6.12
C SER A 177 -24.83 6.35 -5.92
N ARG A 178 -25.54 6.02 -6.99
CA ARG A 178 -26.95 5.56 -6.97
C ARG A 178 -27.06 4.10 -7.35
N LEU A 179 -28.03 3.44 -6.73
CA LEU A 179 -28.40 2.05 -7.08
C LEU A 179 -29.72 2.06 -7.84
N LEU A 180 -29.78 1.31 -8.93
CA LEU A 180 -31.00 0.99 -9.67
C LEU A 180 -31.33 -0.49 -9.46
N PRO A 181 -32.62 -0.86 -9.41
CA PRO A 181 -33.00 -2.28 -9.41
C PRO A 181 -32.45 -3.00 -10.66
N ASP A 182 -31.89 -4.17 -10.44
CA ASP A 182 -31.57 -5.13 -11.50
C ASP A 182 -32.69 -6.15 -11.53
N GLU A 183 -33.69 -5.94 -12.39
CA GLU A 183 -34.96 -6.66 -12.32
C GLU A 183 -34.85 -8.17 -12.29
N PRO A 184 -34.01 -8.87 -13.07
CA PRO A 184 -33.85 -10.30 -12.95
C PRO A 184 -33.39 -10.75 -11.55
N ALA A 185 -32.38 -10.08 -11.00
CA ALA A 185 -31.86 -10.38 -9.67
C ALA A 185 -32.79 -9.86 -8.55
N ALA A 186 -33.46 -8.72 -8.76
CA ALA A 186 -34.41 -8.14 -7.81
C ALA A 186 -35.64 -9.05 -7.58
N GLN A 187 -36.11 -9.74 -8.62
CA GLN A 187 -37.20 -10.72 -8.48
C GLN A 187 -36.80 -11.88 -7.58
N VAL A 188 -35.58 -12.38 -7.71
CA VAL A 188 -35.06 -13.44 -6.83
C VAL A 188 -34.98 -12.94 -5.39
N VAL A 189 -34.51 -11.71 -5.16
CA VAL A 189 -34.48 -11.12 -3.81
C VAL A 189 -35.89 -11.02 -3.21
N ARG A 190 -36.87 -10.53 -3.97
CA ARG A 190 -38.27 -10.51 -3.52
C ARG A 190 -38.80 -11.90 -3.17
N GLN A 191 -38.48 -12.91 -3.97
CA GLN A 191 -38.85 -14.30 -3.70
C GLN A 191 -38.20 -14.82 -2.41
N ILE A 192 -36.92 -14.52 -2.16
CA ILE A 192 -36.25 -14.89 -0.92
C ILE A 192 -36.98 -14.31 0.29
N PHE A 193 -37.34 -13.04 0.26
CA PHE A 193 -38.08 -12.39 1.34
C PHE A 193 -39.47 -13.00 1.51
N ALA A 194 -40.20 -13.29 0.43
CA ALA A 194 -41.51 -13.94 0.49
C ALA A 194 -41.43 -15.31 1.14
N LEU A 195 -40.47 -16.15 0.76
CA LEU A 195 -40.24 -17.47 1.37
C LEU A 195 -39.85 -17.35 2.85
N TYR A 196 -39.02 -16.35 3.20
CA TYR A 196 -38.65 -16.13 4.60
C TYR A 196 -39.88 -15.75 5.46
N LEU A 197 -40.74 -14.86 4.97
CA LEU A 197 -41.97 -14.45 5.66
C LEU A 197 -42.96 -15.63 5.84
N GLN A 198 -42.88 -16.67 4.99
CA GLN A 198 -43.63 -17.92 5.12
C GLN A 198 -43.04 -18.88 6.17
N GLY A 199 -41.98 -18.47 6.89
CA GLY A 199 -41.32 -19.25 7.93
C GLY A 199 -40.25 -20.22 7.43
N ASN A 200 -39.79 -20.09 6.17
CA ASN A 200 -38.72 -20.95 5.67
C ASN A 200 -37.35 -20.44 6.17
N GLY A 201 -36.54 -21.34 6.71
CA GLY A 201 -35.17 -21.04 7.07
C GLY A 201 -34.26 -20.91 5.84
N ALA A 202 -33.09 -20.26 5.98
CA ALA A 202 -32.15 -19.98 4.90
C ALA A 202 -31.73 -21.20 4.08
N GLY A 203 -31.52 -22.37 4.73
CA GLY A 203 -31.18 -23.62 4.05
C GLY A 203 -32.31 -24.12 3.12
N ARG A 204 -33.56 -24.03 3.56
CA ARG A 204 -34.71 -24.41 2.74
C ARG A 204 -34.95 -23.47 1.56
N ILE A 205 -34.73 -22.15 1.79
CA ILE A 205 -34.79 -21.14 0.73
C ILE A 205 -33.73 -21.43 -0.33
N ALA A 206 -32.49 -21.69 0.08
CA ALA A 206 -31.41 -22.06 -0.85
C ALA A 206 -31.72 -23.33 -1.66
N GLN A 207 -32.27 -24.39 -1.03
CA GLN A 207 -32.68 -25.62 -1.74
C GLN A 207 -33.76 -25.29 -2.78
N THR A 208 -34.75 -24.48 -2.43
CA THR A 208 -35.82 -24.08 -3.34
C THR A 208 -35.28 -23.34 -4.57
N LEU A 209 -34.40 -22.37 -4.35
CA LEU A 209 -33.79 -21.60 -5.43
C LEU A 209 -32.88 -22.46 -6.33
N ASN A 210 -32.11 -23.38 -5.73
CA ASN A 210 -31.29 -24.33 -6.49
C ASN A 210 -32.15 -25.27 -7.36
N ALA A 211 -33.28 -25.77 -6.83
CA ALA A 211 -34.22 -26.60 -7.59
C ALA A 211 -34.85 -25.85 -8.76
N GLN A 212 -34.98 -24.51 -8.66
CA GLN A 212 -35.47 -23.63 -9.73
C GLN A 212 -34.35 -23.23 -10.71
N GLY A 213 -33.12 -23.68 -10.52
CA GLY A 213 -31.97 -23.30 -11.37
C GLY A 213 -31.51 -21.86 -11.24
N VAL A 214 -31.85 -21.18 -10.14
CA VAL A 214 -31.41 -19.81 -9.89
C VAL A 214 -29.90 -19.78 -9.63
N PRO A 215 -29.11 -19.06 -10.44
CA PRO A 215 -27.66 -19.01 -10.24
C PRO A 215 -27.30 -18.24 -8.96
N PRO A 216 -26.26 -18.67 -8.24
CA PRO A 216 -25.79 -17.93 -7.07
C PRO A 216 -25.27 -16.54 -7.47
N PRO A 217 -25.28 -15.56 -6.55
CA PRO A 217 -24.89 -14.16 -6.84
C PRO A 217 -23.51 -13.99 -7.47
N SER A 218 -22.54 -14.86 -7.15
CA SER A 218 -21.21 -14.85 -7.74
C SER A 218 -21.22 -15.21 -9.23
N VAL A 219 -21.96 -16.23 -9.59
CA VAL A 219 -22.13 -16.66 -11.00
C VAL A 219 -22.92 -15.65 -11.79
N TYR A 220 -24.04 -15.15 -11.23
CA TYR A 220 -24.84 -14.12 -11.86
C TYR A 220 -24.00 -12.87 -12.20
N ARG A 221 -23.18 -12.41 -11.24
CA ARG A 221 -22.28 -11.28 -11.45
C ARG A 221 -21.25 -11.51 -12.55
N ALA A 222 -20.65 -12.71 -12.61
CA ALA A 222 -19.67 -13.05 -13.64
C ALA A 222 -20.26 -13.01 -15.04
N VAL A 223 -21.51 -13.47 -15.19
CA VAL A 223 -22.24 -13.45 -16.48
C VAL A 223 -22.65 -12.04 -16.86
N SER A 224 -23.13 -11.22 -15.91
CA SER A 224 -23.56 -9.85 -16.15
C SER A 224 -22.39 -8.88 -16.41
N ALA A 225 -21.17 -9.19 -15.94
CA ALA A 225 -19.97 -8.38 -16.19
C ALA A 225 -19.31 -8.67 -17.55
N GLY A 226 -19.72 -9.74 -18.24
CA GLY A 226 -19.22 -10.12 -19.56
C GLY A 226 -20.13 -9.66 -20.73
N GLN A 227 -21.20 -8.93 -20.44
CA GLN A 227 -22.07 -8.27 -21.40
C GLN A 227 -21.88 -6.77 -21.34
#